data_a2ecfbf87250cfa3fdeb12726565c218
#
_entry.id   a2ecfbf87250cfa3fdeb12726565c218
#
_cell.length_a   1.000
_cell.length_b   1.000
_cell.length_c   1.000
_cell.angle_alpha   90.00
_cell.angle_beta   90.00
_cell.angle_gamma   90.00
#
_symmetry.space_group_name_H-M   'P 1'
#
loop_
_entity.id
_entity.type
_entity.pdbx_description
1 polymer ?
#
loop_
_entity_poly.entity_id
_entity_poly.type
_entity_poly.pdbx_seq_one_letter_code
_entity_poly.pdbx_strand_id
1 'polypeptide(L)'
;MPTISMFYGIIIRMYFGKAEHNPPHFHAYYQKHKAVVDIRKCEIIDGSLPRRQTRLVLAWAELRKDELMADWQLAVNGELPQTIDPLK
;
A
#
# COMPACT_ATOMS: atom_id res chain seq x y z
N MET A 1 -0.08 3.56 -13.19
CA MET A 1 -0.07 3.41 -11.72
C MET A 1 -0.08 1.96 -11.36
N PRO A 2 1.01 1.44 -10.87
CA PRO A 2 1.11 -0.01 -10.67
C PRO A 2 0.27 -0.49 -9.49
N THR A 3 -0.52 -1.50 -9.77
CA THR A 3 -1.18 -2.28 -8.75
C THR A 3 -0.17 -3.31 -8.26
N ILE A 4 0.11 -3.31 -6.96
CA ILE A 4 1.10 -4.23 -6.40
C ILE A 4 0.46 -5.43 -5.71
N SER A 5 -0.82 -5.36 -5.36
CA SER A 5 -1.55 -6.51 -4.85
C SER A 5 -3.06 -6.27 -4.93
N MET A 6 -3.83 -7.36 -4.89
CA MET A 6 -5.29 -7.31 -4.86
C MET A 6 -5.80 -8.47 -4.03
N PHE A 7 -6.70 -8.18 -3.08
CA PHE A 7 -7.32 -9.23 -2.25
C PHE A 7 -8.62 -8.71 -1.63
N TYR A 8 -9.61 -9.57 -1.55
CA TYR A 8 -10.91 -9.29 -0.96
C TYR A 8 -11.55 -7.99 -1.47
N GLY A 9 -11.42 -7.71 -2.77
CA GLY A 9 -11.96 -6.51 -3.40
C GLY A 9 -11.14 -5.25 -3.15
N ILE A 10 -10.03 -5.36 -2.45
CA ILE A 10 -9.13 -4.24 -2.15
C ILE A 10 -8.02 -4.22 -3.19
N ILE A 11 -7.72 -3.03 -3.72
CA ILE A 11 -6.62 -2.83 -4.67
C ILE A 11 -5.53 -2.03 -3.97
N ILE A 12 -4.31 -2.57 -3.98
CA ILE A 12 -3.15 -1.89 -3.39
C ILE A 12 -2.31 -1.34 -4.53
N ARG A 13 -2.02 -0.05 -4.45
CA ARG A 13 -1.19 0.64 -5.44
C ARG A 13 -0.08 1.42 -4.77
N MET A 14 1.05 1.50 -5.46
CA MET A 14 2.17 2.33 -5.02
C MET A 14 2.61 3.17 -6.21
N TYR A 15 2.49 4.49 -6.06
CA TYR A 15 2.92 5.41 -7.10
C TYR A 15 4.43 5.51 -7.08
N PHE A 16 5.02 5.83 -8.23
CA PHE A 16 6.47 5.92 -8.31
C PHE A 16 6.88 7.17 -9.10
N GLY A 17 8.10 7.63 -8.81
CA GLY A 17 8.64 8.82 -9.43
C GLY A 17 9.22 9.79 -8.39
N LYS A 18 9.85 10.84 -8.87
CA LYS A 18 10.52 11.81 -7.99
C LYS A 18 9.57 12.62 -7.12
N ALA A 19 8.29 12.62 -7.44
CA ALA A 19 7.29 13.37 -6.68
C ALA A 19 6.85 12.66 -5.39
N GLU A 20 7.26 11.40 -5.22
CA GLU A 20 6.86 10.66 -4.01
C GLU A 20 7.70 11.08 -2.82
N HIS A 21 7.02 11.31 -1.70
CA HIS A 21 7.62 11.87 -0.48
C HIS A 21 7.48 10.94 0.70
N ASN A 22 8.40 11.08 1.67
CA ASN A 22 8.26 10.42 2.96
C ASN A 22 7.03 10.96 3.71
N PRO A 23 6.38 10.14 4.54
CA PRO A 23 6.83 8.80 4.93
C PRO A 23 6.58 7.76 3.83
N PRO A 24 7.31 6.63 3.87
CA PRO A 24 7.00 5.51 2.98
C PRO A 24 5.54 5.08 3.13
N HIS A 25 4.82 4.99 2.01
CA HIS A 25 3.38 4.74 2.06
C HIS A 25 2.90 4.02 0.81
N PHE A 26 1.70 3.43 0.90
CA PHE A 26 0.98 2.90 -0.25
C PHE A 26 -0.47 3.35 -0.19
N HIS A 27 -1.18 3.14 -1.28
CA HIS A 27 -2.58 3.51 -1.41
C HIS A 27 -3.44 2.25 -1.46
N ALA A 28 -4.55 2.26 -0.74
CA ALA A 28 -5.52 1.17 -0.75
C ALA A 28 -6.87 1.69 -1.21
N TYR A 29 -7.48 0.98 -2.15
CA TYR A 29 -8.78 1.34 -2.73
C TYR A 29 -9.78 0.21 -2.50
N TYR A 30 -10.96 0.55 -2.04
CA TYR A 30 -12.06 -0.39 -1.90
C TYR A 30 -13.37 0.31 -2.26
N GLN A 31 -13.99 -0.12 -3.38
CA GLN A 31 -15.18 0.53 -3.90
C GLN A 31 -14.91 2.03 -4.07
N LYS A 32 -15.68 2.90 -3.43
CA LYS A 32 -15.48 4.35 -3.49
C LYS A 32 -14.59 4.88 -2.35
N HIS A 33 -14.05 3.99 -1.52
CA HIS A 33 -13.17 4.36 -0.41
C HIS A 33 -11.72 4.33 -0.82
N LYS A 34 -10.92 5.21 -0.21
CA LYS A 34 -9.50 5.25 -0.47
C LYS A 34 -8.76 5.66 0.80
N ALA A 35 -7.62 5.04 1.04
CA ALA A 35 -6.80 5.35 2.20
C ALA A 35 -5.32 5.31 1.84
N VAL A 36 -4.53 6.10 2.54
CA VAL A 36 -3.07 6.07 2.47
C VAL A 36 -2.56 5.45 3.76
N VAL A 37 -1.66 4.48 3.63
CA VAL A 37 -1.14 3.71 4.76
C VAL A 37 0.36 3.95 4.89
N ASP A 38 0.77 4.35 6.10
CA ASP A 38 2.19 4.48 6.45
C ASP A 38 2.76 3.08 6.64
N ILE A 39 3.79 2.74 5.85
CA ILE A 39 4.37 1.39 5.88
C ILE A 39 5.07 1.11 7.21
N ARG A 40 5.84 2.06 7.72
CA ARG A 40 6.61 1.86 8.94
C ARG A 40 5.74 1.72 10.17
N LYS A 41 4.75 2.59 10.30
CA LYS A 41 3.84 2.60 11.44
C LYS A 41 2.69 1.62 11.30
N CYS A 42 2.44 1.15 10.07
CA CYS A 42 1.33 0.27 9.76
C CYS A 42 0.00 0.85 10.22
N GLU A 43 -0.26 2.09 9.79
CA GLU A 43 -1.51 2.78 10.15
C GLU A 43 -1.95 3.70 9.02
N ILE A 44 -3.26 3.96 8.96
CA ILE A 44 -3.83 4.88 7.97
C ILE A 44 -3.48 6.31 8.38
N ILE A 45 -2.90 7.07 7.44
CA ILE A 45 -2.52 8.46 7.67
C ILE A 45 -3.38 9.44 6.87
N ASP A 46 -4.19 8.96 5.93
CA ASP A 46 -5.10 9.81 5.17
C ASP A 46 -6.23 8.94 4.60
N GLY A 47 -7.44 9.51 4.52
CA GLY A 47 -8.60 8.79 4.03
C GLY A 47 -9.10 7.73 4.99
N SER A 48 -9.94 6.84 4.51
CA SER A 48 -10.49 5.77 5.34
C SER A 48 -11.05 4.63 4.50
N LEU A 49 -11.12 3.46 5.12
CA LEU A 49 -11.76 2.27 4.56
C LEU A 49 -12.79 1.77 5.57
N PRO A 50 -13.79 0.98 5.15
CA PRO A 50 -14.66 0.32 6.12
C PRO A 50 -13.84 -0.51 7.10
N ARG A 51 -14.39 -0.73 8.28
CA ARG A 51 -13.67 -1.39 9.38
C ARG A 51 -13.04 -2.72 9.01
N ARG A 52 -13.78 -3.57 8.30
CA ARG A 52 -13.27 -4.88 7.90
C ARG A 52 -12.07 -4.74 6.96
N GLN A 53 -12.20 -3.89 5.95
CA GLN A 53 -11.15 -3.69 4.96
C GLN A 53 -9.91 -3.05 5.59
N THR A 54 -10.11 -2.15 6.53
CA THR A 54 -9.00 -1.57 7.31
C THR A 54 -8.19 -2.66 7.99
N ARG A 55 -8.88 -3.59 8.67
CA ARG A 55 -8.21 -4.69 9.37
C ARG A 55 -7.44 -5.59 8.42
N LEU A 56 -8.04 -5.91 7.27
CA LEU A 56 -7.40 -6.79 6.27
C LEU A 56 -6.15 -6.13 5.69
N VAL A 57 -6.24 -4.85 5.33
CA VAL A 57 -5.11 -4.11 4.77
C VAL A 57 -3.97 -4.00 5.78
N LEU A 58 -4.27 -3.63 7.02
CA LEU A 58 -3.22 -3.46 8.03
C LEU A 58 -2.57 -4.79 8.41
N ALA A 59 -3.35 -5.87 8.48
CA ALA A 59 -2.78 -7.20 8.71
C ALA A 59 -1.83 -7.61 7.58
N TRP A 60 -2.26 -7.41 6.34
CA TRP A 60 -1.42 -7.69 5.18
C TRP A 60 -0.15 -6.84 5.19
N ALA A 61 -0.28 -5.55 5.47
CA ALA A 61 0.86 -4.63 5.51
C ALA A 61 1.87 -5.04 6.57
N GLU A 62 1.41 -5.50 7.72
CA GLU A 62 2.30 -6.00 8.77
C GLU A 62 3.08 -7.22 8.31
N LEU A 63 2.41 -8.14 7.64
CA LEU A 63 3.04 -9.37 7.14
C LEU A 63 4.03 -9.09 5.99
N ARG A 64 3.79 -8.06 5.21
CA ARG A 64 4.57 -7.74 4.01
C ARG A 64 5.42 -6.48 4.14
N LYS A 65 5.72 -6.07 5.36
CA LYS A 65 6.40 -4.81 5.62
C LYS A 65 7.74 -4.71 4.88
N ASP A 66 8.54 -5.76 4.93
CA ASP A 66 9.86 -5.74 4.27
C ASP A 66 9.73 -5.61 2.76
N GLU A 67 8.78 -6.33 2.17
CA GLU A 67 8.53 -6.25 0.73
C GLU A 67 8.01 -4.87 0.33
N LEU A 68 7.14 -4.29 1.15
CA LEU A 68 6.61 -2.94 0.92
C LEU A 68 7.72 -1.89 1.00
N MET A 69 8.63 -2.03 1.95
CA MET A 69 9.76 -1.10 2.05
C MET A 69 10.70 -1.23 0.86
N ALA A 70 10.93 -2.45 0.37
CA ALA A 70 11.73 -2.66 -0.83
C ALA A 70 11.07 -2.02 -2.05
N ASP A 71 9.75 -2.18 -2.20
CA ASP A 71 9.01 -1.52 -3.28
C ASP A 71 9.06 -0.01 -3.17
N TRP A 72 9.01 0.53 -1.96
CA TRP A 72 9.15 1.97 -1.74
C TRP A 72 10.50 2.48 -2.24
N GLN A 73 11.57 1.75 -1.98
CA GLN A 73 12.90 2.13 -2.48
C GLN A 73 12.94 2.15 -4.01
N LEU A 74 12.33 1.16 -4.65
CA LEU A 74 12.22 1.16 -6.11
C LEU A 74 11.43 2.38 -6.60
N ALA A 75 10.31 2.64 -5.95
CA ALA A 75 9.41 3.72 -6.35
C ALA A 75 10.07 5.10 -6.27
N VAL A 76 10.80 5.38 -5.19
CA VAL A 76 11.46 6.69 -5.04
C VAL A 76 12.62 6.87 -6.01
N ASN A 77 13.16 5.77 -6.53
CA ASN A 77 14.19 5.80 -7.56
C ASN A 77 13.61 5.85 -8.98
N GLY A 78 12.29 5.97 -9.11
CA GLY A 78 11.62 6.01 -10.40
C GLY A 78 11.47 4.65 -11.06
N GLU A 79 11.67 3.57 -10.31
CA GLU A 79 11.54 2.22 -10.83
C GLU A 79 10.18 1.62 -10.45
N LEU A 80 9.68 0.73 -11.31
CA LEU A 80 8.38 0.12 -11.13
C LEU A 80 8.39 -0.81 -9.90
N PRO A 81 7.49 -0.60 -8.92
CA PRO A 81 7.36 -1.53 -7.79
C PRO A 81 6.93 -2.91 -8.27
N GLN A 82 7.37 -3.94 -7.56
CA GLN A 82 7.02 -5.32 -7.88
C GLN A 82 5.75 -5.75 -7.18
N THR A 83 5.06 -6.73 -7.78
CA THR A 83 3.85 -7.26 -7.16
C THR A 83 4.21 -8.05 -5.89
N ILE A 84 3.31 -8.00 -4.92
CA ILE A 84 3.44 -8.68 -3.63
C ILE A 84 2.28 -9.64 -3.46
N ASP A 85 2.52 -10.81 -2.89
CA ASP A 85 1.49 -11.81 -2.68
C ASP A 85 0.31 -11.24 -1.88
N PRO A 86 -0.91 -11.58 -2.28
CA PRO A 86 -2.10 -11.09 -1.58
C PRO A 86 -2.30 -11.76 -0.22
N LEU A 87 -3.17 -11.18 0.58
CA LEU A 87 -3.66 -11.80 1.80
C LEU A 87 -4.56 -12.97 1.42
N LYS A 88 -4.35 -14.10 2.03
CA LYS A 88 -5.12 -15.32 1.73
C LYS A 88 -6.04 -15.73 2.86
#